data_2bb5db919bebe27db5f40859941621d6
#
_entry.id   2bb5db919bebe27db5f40859941621d6
#
_cell.length_a   1.000
_cell.length_b   1.000
_cell.length_c   1.000
_cell.angle_alpha   90.00
_cell.angle_beta   90.00
_cell.angle_gamma   90.00
#
_symmetry.space_group_name_H-M   'P 1'
#
loop_
_entity.id
_entity.type
_entity.pdbx_description
1 polymer ?
#
loop_
_entity_poly.entity_id
_entity_poly.type
_entity_poly.pdbx_seq_one_letter_code
_entity_poly.pdbx_strand_id
1 'polypeptide(L)'
;METHEARIKRMRMRSWRRGTKEMDLILGPYADAYIARMDEDALNVYDALLEENDQDLLAMILGQQEMLPQFSKLLAEIEEFSRGRLAKG
;
A
#
# COMPACT_ATOMS: atom_id res chain seq x y z
N MET A 1 -19.77 11.54 8.26
CA MET A 1 -19.45 10.61 7.17
C MET A 1 -18.24 11.12 6.40
N GLU A 2 -17.29 10.24 6.13
CA GLU A 2 -16.08 10.61 5.40
C GLU A 2 -16.38 10.79 3.91
N THR A 3 -15.98 11.93 3.33
CA THR A 3 -16.14 12.15 1.90
C THR A 3 -15.08 11.34 1.14
N HIS A 4 -15.28 11.17 -0.17
CA HIS A 4 -14.30 10.49 -1.01
C HIS A 4 -12.93 11.18 -0.94
N GLU A 5 -12.93 12.53 -1.02
CA GLU A 5 -11.69 13.29 -0.95
C GLU A 5 -10.99 13.14 0.40
N ALA A 6 -11.77 13.18 1.49
CA ALA A 6 -11.21 12.99 2.83
C ALA A 6 -10.64 11.58 2.99
N ARG A 7 -11.31 10.58 2.42
CA ARG A 7 -10.84 9.20 2.45
C ARG A 7 -9.50 9.06 1.73
N ILE A 8 -9.39 9.61 0.52
CA ILE A 8 -8.15 9.57 -0.25
C ILE A 8 -7.02 10.24 0.53
N LYS A 9 -7.29 11.40 1.11
CA LYS A 9 -6.29 12.13 1.90
C LYS A 9 -5.83 11.33 3.11
N ARG A 10 -6.78 10.75 3.84
CA ARG A 10 -6.46 9.93 5.02
C ARG A 10 -5.60 8.73 4.63
N MET A 11 -5.98 8.02 3.57
CA MET A 11 -5.27 6.83 3.13
C MET A 11 -3.86 7.17 2.62
N ARG A 12 -3.72 8.30 1.91
CA ARG A 12 -2.42 8.76 1.45
C ARG A 12 -1.51 9.09 2.62
N MET A 13 -2.02 9.81 3.62
CA MET A 13 -1.25 10.15 4.80
C MET A 13 -0.81 8.91 5.56
N ARG A 14 -1.70 7.93 5.72
CA ARG A 14 -1.36 6.68 6.40
C ARG A 14 -0.31 5.88 5.63
N SER A 15 -0.31 5.98 4.31
CA SER A 15 0.68 5.29 3.48
C SER A 15 2.09 5.87 3.68
N TRP A 16 2.19 7.17 3.98
CA TRP A 16 3.45 7.85 4.22
C TRP A 16 3.89 7.82 5.68
N ARG A 17 3.04 7.36 6.60
CA ARG A 17 3.33 7.40 8.04
C ARG A 17 3.07 6.04 8.67
N ARG A 18 3.78 5.05 8.16
CA ARG A 18 3.58 3.67 8.62
C ARG A 18 4.31 3.32 9.90
N GLY A 19 5.29 4.09 10.30
CA GLY A 19 6.07 3.82 11.50
C GLY A 19 7.45 3.25 11.21
N THR A 20 7.69 2.77 9.99
CA THR A 20 9.01 2.39 9.53
C THR A 20 9.29 3.09 8.22
N LYS A 21 10.54 3.49 8.03
CA LYS A 21 10.96 4.20 6.83
C LYS A 21 10.77 3.33 5.58
N GLU A 22 11.05 2.04 5.71
CA GLU A 22 10.92 1.09 4.60
C GLU A 22 9.50 1.06 4.07
N MET A 23 8.52 0.96 4.97
CA MET A 23 7.12 0.91 4.56
C MET A 23 6.63 2.25 4.04
N ASP A 24 7.08 3.35 4.61
CA ASP A 24 6.75 4.68 4.09
C ASP A 24 7.20 4.82 2.64
N LEU A 25 8.42 4.36 2.33
CA LEU A 25 8.99 4.46 0.98
C LEU A 25 8.37 3.47 0.00
N ILE A 26 7.71 2.43 0.49
CA ILE A 26 7.01 1.46 -0.36
C ILE A 26 5.59 1.93 -0.62
N LEU A 27 4.81 2.20 0.43
CA LEU A 27 3.40 2.53 0.30
C LEU A 27 3.13 3.99 -0.08
N GLY A 28 3.96 4.92 0.41
CA GLY A 28 3.77 6.34 0.11
C GLY A 28 3.76 6.63 -1.38
N PRO A 29 4.83 6.29 -2.10
CA PRO A 29 4.88 6.52 -3.55
C PRO A 29 3.81 5.75 -4.31
N TYR A 30 3.49 4.52 -3.88
CA TYR A 30 2.44 3.75 -4.52
C TYR A 30 1.09 4.46 -4.39
N ALA A 31 0.78 4.94 -3.18
CA ALA A 31 -0.46 5.67 -2.94
C ALA A 31 -0.52 6.94 -3.79
N ASP A 32 0.57 7.69 -3.87
CA ASP A 32 0.62 8.91 -4.68
C ASP A 32 0.35 8.61 -6.16
N ALA A 33 0.83 7.47 -6.65
CA ALA A 33 0.67 7.11 -8.05
C ALA A 33 -0.71 6.58 -8.40
N TYR A 34 -1.35 5.84 -7.49
CA TYR A 34 -2.52 5.04 -7.85
C TYR A 34 -3.79 5.30 -7.06
N ILE A 35 -3.71 5.80 -5.82
CA ILE A 35 -4.87 5.82 -4.93
C ILE A 35 -6.02 6.65 -5.50
N ALA A 36 -5.73 7.76 -6.16
CA ALA A 36 -6.75 8.63 -6.73
C ALA A 36 -7.47 8.01 -7.93
N ARG A 37 -6.89 6.95 -8.50
CA ARG A 37 -7.45 6.25 -9.67
C ARG A 37 -8.20 4.98 -9.29
N MET A 38 -8.18 4.60 -8.03
CA MET A 38 -8.82 3.36 -7.57
C MET A 38 -10.32 3.51 -7.54
N ASP A 39 -11.01 2.45 -7.97
CA ASP A 39 -12.46 2.38 -7.79
C ASP A 39 -12.77 2.04 -6.34
N GLU A 40 -14.05 1.98 -6.00
CA GLU A 40 -14.51 1.75 -4.64
C GLU A 40 -13.99 0.42 -4.08
N ASP A 41 -14.03 -0.64 -4.88
CA ASP A 41 -13.57 -1.95 -4.45
C ASP A 41 -12.07 -1.96 -4.17
N ALA A 42 -11.28 -1.34 -5.04
CA ALA A 42 -9.83 -1.25 -4.86
C ALA A 42 -9.49 -0.41 -3.62
N LEU A 43 -10.20 0.69 -3.40
CA LEU A 43 -10.00 1.52 -2.21
C LEU A 43 -10.32 0.73 -0.93
N ASN A 44 -11.37 -0.08 -0.96
CA ASN A 44 -11.74 -0.89 0.21
C ASN A 44 -10.63 -1.89 0.55
N VAL A 45 -10.05 -2.53 -0.46
CA VAL A 45 -8.96 -3.48 -0.24
C VAL A 45 -7.72 -2.76 0.29
N TYR A 46 -7.36 -1.62 -0.29
CA TYR A 46 -6.20 -0.85 0.15
C TYR A 46 -6.39 -0.33 1.58
N ASP A 47 -7.59 0.17 1.90
CA ASP A 47 -7.90 0.66 3.24
C ASP A 47 -7.74 -0.46 4.27
N ALA A 48 -8.22 -1.67 3.94
CA ALA A 48 -8.06 -2.83 4.80
C ALA A 48 -6.58 -3.22 4.96
N LEU A 49 -5.80 -3.12 3.89
CA LEU A 49 -4.37 -3.40 3.93
C LEU A 49 -3.65 -2.45 4.89
N LEU A 50 -4.05 -1.19 4.93
CA LEU A 50 -3.44 -0.20 5.82
C LEU A 50 -3.64 -0.54 7.30
N GLU A 51 -4.58 -1.42 7.64
CA GLU A 51 -4.79 -1.87 9.02
C GLU A 51 -3.85 -3.01 9.42
N GLU A 52 -3.13 -3.60 8.47
CA GLU A 52 -2.22 -4.70 8.76
C GLU A 52 -0.91 -4.21 9.39
N ASN A 53 -0.25 -5.11 10.09
CA ASN A 53 1.03 -4.84 10.73
C ASN A 53 2.13 -4.63 9.69
N ASP A 54 2.96 -3.60 9.87
CA ASP A 54 4.03 -3.27 8.93
C ASP A 54 5.03 -4.41 8.73
N GLN A 55 5.38 -5.12 9.81
CA GLN A 55 6.34 -6.22 9.69
C GLN A 55 5.78 -7.36 8.85
N ASP A 56 4.48 -7.65 9.01
CA ASP A 56 3.82 -8.67 8.20
C ASP A 56 3.76 -8.25 6.73
N LEU A 57 3.40 -7.00 6.47
CA LEU A 57 3.33 -6.49 5.09
C LEU A 57 4.70 -6.53 4.43
N LEU A 58 5.73 -6.10 5.14
CA LEU A 58 7.09 -6.11 4.60
C LEU A 58 7.55 -7.53 4.31
N ALA A 59 7.28 -8.46 5.23
CA ALA A 59 7.66 -9.87 5.04
C ALA A 59 6.97 -10.46 3.81
N MET A 60 5.70 -10.15 3.60
CA MET A 60 4.97 -10.61 2.40
C MET A 60 5.56 -10.02 1.13
N ILE A 61 5.90 -8.74 1.14
CA ILE A 61 6.48 -8.06 -0.02
C ILE A 61 7.86 -8.63 -0.36
N LEU A 62 8.64 -8.93 0.66
CA LEU A 62 10.00 -9.48 0.48
C LEU A 62 10.02 -10.99 0.20
N GLY A 63 8.85 -11.63 0.20
CA GLY A 63 8.78 -13.07 -0.06
C GLY A 63 9.18 -13.94 1.13
N GLN A 64 9.26 -13.37 2.33
CA GLN A 64 9.62 -14.10 3.54
C GLN A 64 8.39 -14.72 4.22
N GLN A 65 7.21 -14.32 3.81
CA GLN A 65 5.95 -14.79 4.34
C GLN A 65 4.95 -14.88 3.19
N GLU A 66 4.07 -15.88 3.25
CA GLU A 66 3.05 -16.05 2.24
C GLU A 66 2.06 -14.90 2.26
N MET A 67 1.70 -14.38 1.10
CA MET A 67 0.75 -13.28 1.00
C MET A 67 -0.66 -13.76 1.38
N LEU A 68 -1.36 -12.94 2.19
CA LEU A 68 -2.75 -13.21 2.51
C LEU A 68 -3.58 -13.15 1.22
N PRO A 69 -4.48 -14.14 1.00
CA PRO A 69 -5.23 -14.22 -0.26
C PRO A 69 -5.97 -12.93 -0.63
N GLN A 70 -6.57 -12.26 0.35
CA GLN A 70 -7.33 -11.04 0.10
C GLN A 70 -6.47 -9.88 -0.35
N PHE A 71 -5.17 -9.92 -0.11
CA PHE A 71 -4.23 -8.85 -0.48
C PHE A 71 -3.23 -9.26 -1.55
N SER A 72 -3.26 -10.53 -2.00
CA SER A 72 -2.20 -11.05 -2.87
C SER A 72 -2.04 -10.25 -4.16
N LYS A 73 -3.14 -9.90 -4.81
CA LYS A 73 -3.07 -9.12 -6.05
C LYS A 73 -2.51 -7.72 -5.79
N LEU A 74 -3.01 -7.05 -4.77
CA LEU A 74 -2.57 -5.70 -4.42
C LEU A 74 -1.10 -5.69 -3.99
N LEU A 75 -0.70 -6.65 -3.15
CA LEU A 75 0.69 -6.75 -2.70
C LEU A 75 1.64 -7.03 -3.86
N ALA A 76 1.23 -7.85 -4.82
CA ALA A 76 2.03 -8.11 -6.02
C ALA A 76 2.24 -6.83 -6.84
N GLU A 77 1.19 -6.02 -6.97
CA GLU A 77 1.27 -4.74 -7.68
C GLU A 77 2.19 -3.76 -6.95
N ILE A 78 2.08 -3.70 -5.63
CA ILE A 78 2.91 -2.83 -4.80
C ILE A 78 4.38 -3.26 -4.91
N GLU A 79 4.65 -4.55 -4.82
CA GLU A 79 6.01 -5.09 -4.94
C GLU A 79 6.62 -4.75 -6.31
N GLU A 80 5.87 -4.96 -7.36
CA GLU A 80 6.33 -4.67 -8.72
C GLU A 80 6.64 -3.19 -8.89
N PHE A 81 5.77 -2.33 -8.39
CA PHE A 81 5.96 -0.87 -8.46
C PHE A 81 7.22 -0.45 -7.70
N SER A 82 7.40 -0.98 -6.49
CA SER A 82 8.56 -0.65 -5.65
C SER A 82 9.86 -1.13 -6.27
N ARG A 83 9.84 -2.35 -6.79
CA ARG A 83 11.02 -2.93 -7.44
C ARG A 83 11.43 -2.11 -8.66
N GLY A 84 10.45 -1.68 -9.46
CA GLY A 84 10.71 -0.84 -10.63
C GLY A 84 11.34 0.50 -10.25
N ARG A 85 10.86 1.11 -9.16
CA ARG A 85 11.41 2.38 -8.69
C ARG A 85 12.84 2.23 -8.20
N LEU A 86 13.09 1.19 -7.40
CA LEU A 86 14.43 0.95 -6.83
C LEU A 86 15.44 0.57 -7.91
N ALA A 87 15.00 -0.16 -8.93
CA ALA A 87 15.87 -0.56 -10.02
C ALA A 87 16.36 0.63 -10.86
N LYS A 88 15.59 1.70 -10.88
CA LYS A 88 15.96 2.93 -11.60
C LYS A 88 16.83 3.86 -10.77
N GLY A 89 16.88 3.60 -9.50
CA GLY A 89 17.50 4.42 -8.51
C GLY A 89 18.92 4.52 -8.53
#